data_0574bfde5a397d43f9720658836ccca0
#
_entry.id   0574bfde5a397d43f9720658836ccca0
#
_cell.length_a   1.000
_cell.length_b   1.000
_cell.length_c   1.000
_cell.angle_alpha   90.00
_cell.angle_beta   90.00
_cell.angle_gamma   90.00
#
_symmetry.space_group_name_H-M   'P 1'
#
loop_
_entity.id
_entity.type
_entity.pdbx_description
1 polymer ?
#
loop_
_entity_poly.entity_id
_entity_poly.type
_entity_poly.pdbx_seq_one_letter_code
_entity_poly.pdbx_strand_id
1 'polypeptide(L)'
;MDYETFGEHQWESTGIFAFMEALPEVMLRTPGFAFITPSEAAARFEPVASLDVPHFMSWADAERDLTAWLGNDMQNDAIESVYRLEKAVKATGDPGVLRTWRRLQTSDHFYYMSTKWFSDGDVHSYFNPYGTPYDAYINYMNVLADFRLTLDAASPLDPGTKSAVLESA
;
A
#
# COMPACT_ATOMS: atom_id res chain seq x y z
N MET A 1 7.46 2.47 16.12
CA MET A 1 7.07 1.24 16.82
C MET A 1 5.80 0.76 16.15
N ASP A 2 5.78 -0.49 15.74
CA ASP A 2 4.65 -1.09 15.02
C ASP A 2 3.56 -1.51 16.01
N TYR A 3 2.30 -1.49 15.56
CA TYR A 3 1.15 -1.78 16.45
C TYR A 3 1.14 -3.21 16.97
N GLU A 4 1.65 -4.17 16.21
CA GLU A 4 1.78 -5.57 16.63
C GLU A 4 2.70 -5.74 17.85
N THR A 5 3.52 -4.75 18.17
CA THR A 5 4.28 -4.75 19.41
C THR A 5 3.36 -4.89 20.63
N PHE A 6 2.14 -4.32 20.56
CA PHE A 6 1.19 -4.28 21.67
C PHE A 6 0.21 -5.46 21.60
N GLY A 7 0.51 -6.54 22.29
CA GLY A 7 -0.34 -7.71 22.42
C GLY A 7 0.00 -8.86 21.46
N GLU A 8 0.98 -8.69 20.57
CA GLU A 8 1.49 -9.75 19.71
C GLU A 8 2.95 -10.11 20.03
N HIS A 9 3.81 -9.10 20.18
CA HIS A 9 5.22 -9.32 20.55
C HIS A 9 5.51 -8.99 22.03
N GLN A 10 4.73 -8.09 22.61
CA GLN A 10 4.84 -7.71 24.02
C GLN A 10 3.46 -7.76 24.69
N TRP A 11 3.39 -8.45 25.82
CA TRP A 11 2.15 -8.72 26.56
C TRP A 11 2.05 -7.88 27.82
N GLU A 12 0.90 -7.93 28.49
CA GLU A 12 0.63 -7.25 29.75
C GLU A 12 1.74 -7.47 30.79
N SER A 13 2.28 -8.68 30.85
CA SER A 13 3.36 -9.04 31.78
C SER A 13 4.66 -8.25 31.60
N THR A 14 4.87 -7.65 30.43
CA THR A 14 6.04 -6.78 30.15
C THR A 14 5.82 -5.33 30.58
N GLY A 15 4.59 -4.97 30.98
CA GLY A 15 4.21 -3.60 31.31
C GLY A 15 3.96 -2.70 30.11
N ILE A 16 3.92 -3.24 28.88
CA ILE A 16 3.80 -2.43 27.63
C ILE A 16 2.50 -1.64 27.60
N PHE A 17 1.38 -2.20 28.08
CA PHE A 17 0.10 -1.49 28.10
C PHE A 17 0.09 -0.36 29.13
N ALA A 18 0.64 -0.58 30.33
CA ALA A 18 0.79 0.47 31.34
C ALA A 18 1.72 1.60 30.84
N PHE A 19 2.77 1.26 30.08
CA PHE A 19 3.63 2.24 29.42
C PHE A 19 2.82 3.08 28.41
N MET A 20 2.01 2.47 27.56
CA MET A 20 1.21 3.20 26.58
C MET A 20 0.13 4.07 27.20
N GLU A 21 -0.47 3.62 28.30
CA GLU A 21 -1.43 4.42 29.06
C GLU A 21 -0.79 5.68 29.66
N ALA A 22 0.41 5.55 30.22
CA ALA A 22 1.13 6.66 30.86
C ALA A 22 1.82 7.61 29.85
N LEU A 23 2.21 7.11 28.67
CA LEU A 23 3.04 7.84 27.71
C LEU A 23 2.46 9.22 27.31
N PRO A 24 1.17 9.38 26.96
CA PRO A 24 0.64 10.68 26.54
C PRO A 24 0.75 11.73 27.64
N GLU A 25 0.43 11.36 28.88
CA GLU A 25 0.47 12.27 30.02
C GLU A 25 1.91 12.71 30.34
N VAL A 26 2.84 11.75 30.37
CA VAL A 26 4.27 12.02 30.62
C VAL A 26 4.84 12.94 29.56
N MET A 27 4.56 12.68 28.29
CA MET A 27 5.03 13.50 27.17
C MET A 27 4.47 14.92 27.22
N LEU A 28 3.18 15.09 27.50
CA LEU A 28 2.55 16.41 27.57
C LEU A 28 3.02 17.25 28.76
N ARG A 29 3.45 16.61 29.84
CA ARG A 29 4.05 17.28 31.01
C ARG A 29 5.51 17.63 30.81
N THR A 30 6.18 17.02 29.83
CA THR A 30 7.60 17.27 29.58
C THR A 30 7.78 18.50 28.69
N PRO A 31 8.46 19.56 29.18
CA PRO A 31 8.67 20.76 28.36
C PRO A 31 9.38 20.45 27.03
N GLY A 32 8.91 21.05 25.94
CA GLY A 32 9.48 20.89 24.62
C GLY A 32 8.91 19.74 23.80
N PHE A 33 7.99 18.93 24.37
CA PHE A 33 7.29 17.87 23.62
C PHE A 33 5.84 18.25 23.32
N ALA A 34 5.36 17.82 22.16
CA ALA A 34 3.97 17.94 21.75
C ALA A 34 3.61 16.81 20.81
N PHE A 35 2.33 16.40 20.81
CA PHE A 35 1.81 15.52 19.78
C PHE A 35 1.28 16.38 18.63
N ILE A 36 1.73 16.10 17.43
CA ILE A 36 1.29 16.76 16.19
C ILE A 36 1.09 15.72 15.10
N THR A 37 0.22 16.01 14.14
CA THR A 37 0.09 15.19 12.94
C THR A 37 1.24 15.45 11.95
N PRO A 38 1.52 14.52 11.02
CA PRO A 38 2.49 14.78 9.94
C PRO A 38 2.16 16.02 9.11
N SER A 39 0.88 16.30 8.86
CA SER A 39 0.46 17.50 8.13
C SER A 39 0.74 18.79 8.89
N GLU A 40 0.51 18.80 10.20
CA GLU A 40 0.87 19.92 11.07
C GLU A 40 2.40 20.12 11.13
N ALA A 41 3.16 19.03 11.19
CA ALA A 41 4.62 19.10 11.14
C ALA A 41 5.11 19.70 9.82
N ALA A 42 4.58 19.24 8.69
CA ALA A 42 4.94 19.75 7.37
C ALA A 42 4.57 21.24 7.17
N ALA A 43 3.48 21.69 7.79
CA ALA A 43 3.07 23.10 7.76
C ALA A 43 3.88 23.99 8.71
N ARG A 44 4.45 23.42 9.77
CA ARG A 44 5.07 24.16 10.89
C ARG A 44 6.58 24.26 10.78
N PHE A 45 7.22 23.28 10.16
CA PHE A 45 8.68 23.19 10.09
C PHE A 45 9.15 23.19 8.65
N GLU A 46 10.19 23.97 8.39
CA GLU A 46 10.87 23.95 7.10
C GLU A 46 11.71 22.66 6.93
N PRO A 47 11.80 22.11 5.70
CA PRO A 47 12.71 21.02 5.44
C PRO A 47 14.16 21.37 5.76
N VAL A 48 14.83 20.51 6.50
CA VAL A 48 16.23 20.76 6.94
C VAL A 48 17.27 20.19 5.98
N ALA A 49 16.88 19.21 5.14
CA ALA A 49 17.75 18.59 4.15
C ALA A 49 16.94 17.80 3.12
N SER A 50 17.57 17.45 2.00
CA SER A 50 17.08 16.43 1.07
C SER A 50 17.64 15.08 1.48
N LEU A 51 16.78 14.05 1.49
CA LEU A 51 17.18 12.67 1.66
C LEU A 51 17.19 11.98 0.29
N ASP A 52 18.35 11.50 -0.12
CA ASP A 52 18.47 10.64 -1.31
C ASP A 52 18.35 9.16 -0.90
N VAL A 53 17.54 8.42 -1.64
CA VAL A 53 17.39 6.97 -1.50
C VAL A 53 17.74 6.34 -2.85
N PRO A 54 19.03 6.10 -3.14
CA PRO A 54 19.50 5.72 -4.47
C PRO A 54 19.11 4.30 -4.88
N HIS A 55 18.68 3.46 -3.93
CA HIS A 55 18.30 2.08 -4.18
C HIS A 55 16.97 1.76 -3.51
N PHE A 56 16.17 0.93 -4.18
CA PHE A 56 15.00 0.33 -3.54
C PHE A 56 15.44 -0.57 -2.38
N MET A 57 14.79 -0.41 -1.24
CA MET A 57 15.04 -1.23 -0.06
C MET A 57 13.75 -1.45 0.72
N SER A 58 13.67 -2.58 1.41
CA SER A 58 12.61 -2.86 2.34
C SER A 58 13.15 -3.54 3.60
N TRP A 59 12.31 -3.69 4.61
CA TRP A 59 12.62 -4.52 5.78
C TRP A 59 12.11 -5.95 5.62
N ALA A 60 11.32 -6.21 4.57
CA ALA A 60 10.69 -7.51 4.35
C ALA A 60 11.68 -8.53 3.82
N ASP A 61 11.47 -9.77 4.21
CA ASP A 61 12.20 -10.97 3.82
C ASP A 61 13.71 -10.93 4.16
N ALA A 62 14.39 -12.01 3.92
CA ALA A 62 15.84 -12.11 4.15
C ALA A 62 16.65 -11.25 3.17
N GLU A 63 16.13 -11.07 1.95
CA GLU A 63 16.76 -10.32 0.88
C GLU A 63 16.77 -8.81 1.09
N ARG A 64 15.84 -8.28 1.86
CA ARG A 64 15.68 -6.83 2.12
C ARG A 64 15.52 -6.01 0.84
N ASP A 65 14.92 -6.59 -0.18
CA ASP A 65 14.62 -5.98 -1.48
C ASP A 65 13.10 -5.86 -1.71
N LEU A 66 12.66 -5.73 -2.97
CA LEU A 66 11.24 -5.62 -3.33
C LEU A 66 10.62 -6.94 -3.81
N THR A 67 11.31 -8.06 -3.75
CA THR A 67 10.80 -9.31 -4.31
C THR A 67 9.58 -9.89 -3.56
N ALA A 68 9.29 -9.42 -2.35
CA ALA A 68 8.03 -9.70 -1.66
C ALA A 68 6.81 -9.14 -2.40
N TRP A 69 6.96 -8.05 -3.19
CA TRP A 69 5.90 -7.38 -3.93
C TRP A 69 6.04 -7.42 -5.45
N LEU A 70 7.27 -7.67 -5.95
CA LEU A 70 7.63 -7.64 -7.38
C LEU A 70 8.43 -8.88 -7.78
N GLY A 71 8.25 -10.00 -7.09
CA GLY A 71 9.05 -11.20 -7.24
C GLY A 71 8.54 -12.19 -8.29
N ASN A 72 7.34 -12.00 -8.84
CA ASN A 72 6.76 -12.90 -9.84
C ASN A 72 5.90 -12.16 -10.87
N ASP A 73 5.51 -12.87 -11.93
CA ASP A 73 4.79 -12.30 -13.07
C ASP A 73 3.40 -11.77 -12.67
N MET A 74 2.69 -12.42 -11.74
CA MET A 74 1.38 -11.96 -11.27
C MET A 74 1.49 -10.59 -10.58
N GLN A 75 2.48 -10.43 -9.71
CA GLN A 75 2.74 -9.18 -9.01
C GLN A 75 3.10 -8.05 -9.99
N ASN A 76 3.97 -8.35 -10.94
CA ASN A 76 4.41 -7.40 -11.95
C ASN A 76 3.25 -6.97 -12.86
N ASP A 77 2.44 -7.92 -13.35
CA ASP A 77 1.27 -7.60 -14.18
C ASP A 77 0.24 -6.77 -13.42
N ALA A 78 -0.04 -7.11 -12.17
CA ALA A 78 -0.99 -6.38 -11.35
C ALA A 78 -0.55 -4.93 -11.10
N ILE A 79 0.72 -4.71 -10.75
CA ILE A 79 1.29 -3.37 -10.54
C ILE A 79 1.28 -2.56 -11.84
N GLU A 80 1.76 -3.12 -12.93
CA GLU A 80 1.74 -2.43 -14.22
C GLU A 80 0.32 -2.07 -14.65
N SER A 81 -0.62 -2.99 -14.46
CA SER A 81 -2.01 -2.79 -14.86
C SER A 81 -2.69 -1.65 -14.07
N VAL A 82 -2.45 -1.51 -12.77
CA VAL A 82 -3.03 -0.40 -12.00
C VAL A 82 -2.36 0.93 -12.33
N TYR A 83 -1.05 0.95 -12.58
CA TYR A 83 -0.36 2.19 -12.95
C TYR A 83 -0.67 2.66 -14.37
N ARG A 84 -0.96 1.75 -15.32
CA ARG A 84 -1.45 2.13 -16.66
C ARG A 84 -2.72 3.00 -16.61
N LEU A 85 -3.53 2.89 -15.56
CA LEU A 85 -4.75 3.70 -15.39
C LEU A 85 -4.49 5.13 -14.88
N GLU A 86 -3.28 5.44 -14.42
CA GLU A 86 -2.95 6.71 -13.76
C GLU A 86 -3.43 7.94 -14.54
N LYS A 87 -3.11 8.00 -15.81
CA LYS A 87 -3.45 9.17 -16.68
C LYS A 87 -4.96 9.34 -16.80
N ALA A 88 -5.68 8.23 -17.02
CA ALA A 88 -7.14 8.26 -17.15
C ALA A 88 -7.80 8.66 -15.83
N VAL A 89 -7.36 8.08 -14.71
CA VAL A 89 -7.84 8.42 -13.37
C VAL A 89 -7.66 9.91 -13.06
N LYS A 90 -6.46 10.43 -13.28
CA LYS A 90 -6.16 11.85 -13.01
C LYS A 90 -6.95 12.79 -13.93
N ALA A 91 -7.24 12.37 -15.15
CA ALA A 91 -8.03 13.15 -16.11
C ALA A 91 -9.51 13.29 -15.72
N THR A 92 -10.06 12.36 -14.91
CA THR A 92 -11.46 12.48 -14.43
C THR A 92 -11.68 13.69 -13.53
N GLY A 93 -10.66 14.11 -12.77
CA GLY A 93 -10.80 15.11 -11.71
C GLY A 93 -11.69 14.67 -10.54
N ASP A 94 -12.20 13.44 -10.54
CA ASP A 94 -13.08 12.91 -9.49
C ASP A 94 -12.27 12.39 -8.29
N PRO A 95 -12.46 12.98 -7.11
CA PRO A 95 -11.74 12.55 -5.91
C PRO A 95 -12.14 11.14 -5.44
N GLY A 96 -13.33 10.64 -5.77
CA GLY A 96 -13.77 9.28 -5.48
C GLY A 96 -13.02 8.26 -6.33
N VAL A 97 -12.91 8.51 -7.63
CA VAL A 97 -12.13 7.70 -8.57
C VAL A 97 -10.66 7.68 -8.17
N LEU A 98 -10.08 8.85 -7.87
CA LEU A 98 -8.69 8.94 -7.41
C LEU A 98 -8.45 8.16 -6.11
N ARG A 99 -9.39 8.21 -5.18
CA ARG A 99 -9.31 7.46 -3.91
C ARG A 99 -9.35 5.95 -4.14
N THR A 100 -10.23 5.49 -5.01
CA THR A 100 -10.32 4.06 -5.37
C THR A 100 -9.02 3.58 -6.01
N TRP A 101 -8.49 4.31 -6.97
CA TRP A 101 -7.21 4.01 -7.60
C TRP A 101 -6.05 3.93 -6.59
N ARG A 102 -5.98 4.87 -5.63
CA ARG A 102 -4.98 4.85 -4.56
C ARG A 102 -5.12 3.64 -3.64
N ARG A 103 -6.35 3.21 -3.34
CA ARG A 103 -6.58 2.00 -2.54
C ARG A 103 -6.12 0.73 -3.25
N LEU A 104 -6.26 0.66 -4.56
CA LEU A 104 -5.74 -0.44 -5.37
C LEU A 104 -4.21 -0.53 -5.38
N GLN A 105 -3.51 0.50 -4.93
CA GLN A 105 -2.04 0.53 -4.81
C GLN A 105 -1.54 0.14 -3.40
N THR A 106 -2.42 -0.29 -2.50
CA THR A 106 -2.01 -0.78 -1.18
C THR A 106 -1.09 -1.98 -1.35
N SER A 107 0.06 -1.95 -0.68
CA SER A 107 1.14 -2.94 -0.84
C SER A 107 0.69 -4.37 -0.56
N ASP A 108 -0.24 -4.57 0.39
CA ASP A 108 -0.76 -5.88 0.75
C ASP A 108 -1.37 -6.64 -0.42
N HIS A 109 -2.02 -5.94 -1.36
CA HIS A 109 -2.58 -6.60 -2.55
C HIS A 109 -1.53 -7.38 -3.33
N PHE A 110 -0.34 -6.79 -3.50
CA PHE A 110 0.77 -7.42 -4.22
C PHE A 110 1.50 -8.43 -3.34
N TYR A 111 1.63 -8.16 -2.06
CA TYR A 111 2.21 -9.08 -1.09
C TYR A 111 1.45 -10.40 -1.01
N TYR A 112 0.14 -10.39 -1.07
CA TYR A 112 -0.71 -11.60 -1.08
C TYR A 112 -0.53 -12.47 -2.34
N MET A 113 0.01 -11.92 -3.43
CA MET A 113 0.37 -12.64 -4.65
C MET A 113 1.77 -13.24 -4.61
N SER A 114 2.53 -13.04 -3.53
CA SER A 114 3.88 -13.58 -3.39
C SER A 114 3.86 -15.10 -3.36
N THR A 115 4.81 -15.72 -4.07
CA THR A 115 5.02 -17.17 -4.08
C THR A 115 6.14 -17.61 -3.14
N LYS A 116 6.63 -16.72 -2.29
CA LYS A 116 7.73 -16.96 -1.34
C LYS A 116 7.31 -17.64 -0.03
N TRP A 117 6.08 -18.08 0.10
CA TRP A 117 5.50 -18.61 1.35
C TRP A 117 6.35 -19.65 2.07
N PHE A 118 7.15 -20.39 1.34
CA PHE A 118 7.97 -21.47 1.91
C PHE A 118 9.39 -21.03 2.27
N SER A 119 9.86 -19.89 1.80
CA SER A 119 11.23 -19.42 2.03
C SER A 119 11.39 -18.52 3.24
N ASP A 120 10.33 -17.78 3.59
CA ASP A 120 10.32 -16.78 4.67
C ASP A 120 9.36 -17.14 5.82
N GLY A 121 9.01 -18.41 5.96
CA GLY A 121 8.04 -18.87 6.95
C GLY A 121 6.61 -18.44 6.65
N ASP A 122 5.74 -18.45 7.67
CA ASP A 122 4.30 -18.17 7.49
C ASP A 122 3.95 -16.68 7.38
N VAL A 123 4.93 -15.78 7.36
CA VAL A 123 4.68 -14.32 7.37
C VAL A 123 3.80 -13.90 6.20
N HIS A 124 4.08 -14.41 4.99
CA HIS A 124 3.28 -14.12 3.79
C HIS A 124 1.85 -14.68 3.84
N SER A 125 1.61 -15.73 4.63
CA SER A 125 0.29 -16.33 4.77
C SER A 125 -0.49 -15.80 5.97
N TYR A 126 0.18 -15.25 6.97
CA TYR A 126 -0.42 -14.93 8.27
C TYR A 126 -1.60 -13.96 8.18
N PHE A 127 -1.46 -12.88 7.40
CA PHE A 127 -2.52 -11.88 7.20
C PHE A 127 -3.26 -12.04 5.87
N ASN A 128 -2.92 -13.07 5.08
CA ASN A 128 -3.47 -13.25 3.75
C ASN A 128 -4.90 -13.81 3.85
N PRO A 129 -5.93 -13.09 3.37
CA PRO A 129 -7.31 -13.57 3.37
C PRO A 129 -7.60 -14.61 2.29
N TYR A 130 -6.64 -14.87 1.39
CA TYR A 130 -6.80 -15.77 0.25
C TYR A 130 -6.16 -17.13 0.53
N GLY A 131 -6.73 -18.20 -0.04
CA GLY A 131 -6.18 -19.54 0.09
C GLY A 131 -4.89 -19.77 -0.68
N THR A 132 -4.68 -19.02 -1.77
CA THR A 132 -3.47 -19.11 -2.61
C THR A 132 -3.10 -17.73 -3.19
N PRO A 133 -1.84 -17.52 -3.60
CA PRO A 133 -1.43 -16.33 -4.34
C PRO A 133 -2.19 -16.12 -5.66
N TYR A 134 -2.63 -17.21 -6.29
CA TYR A 134 -3.44 -17.17 -7.51
C TYR A 134 -4.84 -16.63 -7.25
N ASP A 135 -5.46 -16.98 -6.12
CA ASP A 135 -6.77 -16.44 -5.72
C ASP A 135 -6.65 -14.94 -5.47
N ALA A 136 -5.57 -14.49 -4.83
CA ALA A 136 -5.29 -13.08 -4.61
C ALA A 136 -5.19 -12.32 -5.94
N TYR A 137 -4.43 -12.85 -6.88
CA TYR A 137 -4.25 -12.26 -8.21
C TYR A 137 -5.57 -12.20 -8.99
N ILE A 138 -6.32 -13.31 -9.06
CA ILE A 138 -7.61 -13.37 -9.78
C ILE A 138 -8.60 -12.35 -9.20
N ASN A 139 -8.72 -12.30 -7.87
CA ASN A 139 -9.63 -11.35 -7.21
C ASN A 139 -9.21 -9.90 -7.48
N TYR A 140 -7.91 -9.60 -7.36
CA TYR A 140 -7.40 -8.26 -7.62
C TYR A 140 -7.66 -7.83 -9.07
N MET A 141 -7.34 -8.67 -10.04
CA MET A 141 -7.53 -8.35 -11.46
C MET A 141 -9.01 -8.19 -11.83
N ASN A 142 -9.92 -8.96 -11.19
CA ASN A 142 -11.36 -8.77 -11.36
C ASN A 142 -11.82 -7.40 -10.85
N VAL A 143 -11.37 -6.98 -9.66
CA VAL A 143 -11.66 -5.66 -9.11
C VAL A 143 -11.07 -4.55 -10.00
N LEU A 144 -9.86 -4.74 -10.48
CA LEU A 144 -9.22 -3.77 -11.39
C LEU A 144 -9.95 -3.65 -12.73
N ALA A 145 -10.44 -4.77 -13.27
CA ALA A 145 -11.26 -4.79 -14.50
C ALA A 145 -12.58 -4.03 -14.31
N ASP A 146 -13.28 -4.25 -13.20
CA ASP A 146 -14.50 -3.50 -12.85
C ASP A 146 -14.23 -2.00 -12.70
N PHE A 147 -13.15 -1.64 -12.02
CA PHE A 147 -12.72 -0.25 -11.90
C PHE A 147 -12.42 0.38 -13.26
N ARG A 148 -11.79 -0.34 -14.18
CA ARG A 148 -11.54 0.11 -15.54
C ARG A 148 -12.84 0.37 -16.30
N LEU A 149 -13.83 -0.52 -16.21
CA LEU A 149 -15.14 -0.30 -16.81
C LEU A 149 -15.83 0.95 -16.25
N THR A 150 -15.69 1.20 -14.95
CA THR A 150 -16.20 2.41 -14.30
C THR A 150 -15.52 3.66 -14.84
N LEU A 151 -14.20 3.64 -15.04
CA LEU A 151 -13.43 4.74 -15.67
C LEU A 151 -13.89 5.02 -17.08
N ASP A 152 -14.04 3.98 -17.90
CA ASP A 152 -14.47 4.10 -19.28
C ASP A 152 -15.89 4.68 -19.40
N ALA A 153 -16.77 4.35 -18.46
CA ALA A 153 -18.13 4.90 -18.38
C ALA A 153 -18.15 6.37 -17.91
N ALA A 154 -17.21 6.75 -17.03
CA ALA A 154 -17.10 8.11 -16.49
C ALA A 154 -16.36 9.07 -17.43
N SER A 155 -15.60 8.56 -18.40
CA SER A 155 -14.84 9.35 -19.38
C SER A 155 -15.73 9.63 -20.58
N PRO A 156 -16.03 10.88 -20.92
CA PRO A 156 -16.68 11.23 -22.19
C PRO A 156 -15.65 11.06 -23.32
N LEU A 157 -15.31 9.82 -23.63
CA LEU A 157 -14.41 9.54 -24.75
C LEU A 157 -15.14 9.75 -26.08
N ASP A 158 -14.56 10.59 -26.92
CA ASP A 158 -14.84 10.74 -28.33
C ASP A 158 -14.99 9.36 -28.99
N PRO A 159 -16.08 9.09 -29.74
CA PRO A 159 -16.34 7.79 -30.37
C PRO A 159 -15.21 7.25 -31.25
N GLY A 160 -14.29 8.13 -31.70
CA GLY A 160 -13.12 7.75 -32.49
C GLY A 160 -12.00 7.04 -31.75
N THR A 161 -11.92 7.14 -30.42
CA THR A 161 -10.81 6.57 -29.64
C THR A 161 -11.10 5.14 -29.13
N LYS A 162 -12.36 4.72 -29.19
CA LYS A 162 -12.76 3.36 -28.76
C LYS A 162 -12.22 2.24 -29.65
N SER A 163 -11.94 2.52 -30.91
CA SER A 163 -11.47 1.49 -31.87
C SER A 163 -9.99 1.15 -31.71
N ALA A 164 -9.15 2.09 -31.28
CA ALA A 164 -7.69 1.89 -31.22
C ALA A 164 -7.22 1.10 -29.99
N VAL A 165 -8.05 1.00 -28.93
CA VAL A 165 -7.69 0.27 -27.70
C VAL A 165 -8.05 -1.21 -27.78
N LEU A 166 -8.99 -1.58 -28.68
CA LEU A 166 -9.39 -2.97 -28.91
C LEU A 166 -8.47 -3.74 -29.87
N GLU A 167 -7.63 -3.04 -30.64
CA GLU A 167 -6.71 -3.67 -31.60
C GLU A 167 -5.29 -3.92 -31.04
N SER A 168 -5.02 -3.54 -29.79
CA SER A 168 -3.71 -3.72 -29.12
C SER A 168 -3.75 -4.63 -27.88
N ALA A 169 -4.78 -5.48 -27.77
CA ALA A 169 -4.93 -6.45 -26.67
C ALA A 169 -4.68 -7.88 -27.16
#